data_87b3f5f57acc055c9db16da4e4692727
#
_entry.id   87b3f5f57acc055c9db16da4e4692727
#
_cell.length_a   1.000
_cell.length_b   1.000
_cell.length_c   1.000
_cell.angle_alpha   90.00
_cell.angle_beta   90.00
_cell.angle_gamma   90.00
#
_symmetry.space_group_name_H-M   'P 1'
#
loop_
_entity.id
_entity.type
_entity.pdbx_description
1 polymer ?
#
loop_
_entity_poly.entity_id
_entity_poly.type
_entity_poly.pdbx_seq_one_letter_code
_entity_poly.pdbx_strand_id
1 'polypeptide(L)'
;HLPHGAIATLHVPYQPEQRHLSDGYAKHIRLWIATLDLPCSYTDYLAHYGFPIRYGYVTQQWATSYYQTVYVTEVGSAEMPSAGRAFTPRLMTQLIAQGVQIAPLLLHTGVASLEEHELPYEEYYRVPVETAQLVNATKQAGKRVIAIGTTVIRVLETVTDTNGITHPGEGWTHEIITPQRGIRAVHGLLTGLHEPRATHLAMLAALASQEHLQITYAEALHEGYLWHEFGDLHLLLP
;
A
#
# COMPACT_ATOMS: atom_id res chain seq x y z
N HIS A 1 -9.01 18.25 21.47
CA HIS A 1 -8.07 19.35 21.28
C HIS A 1 -6.76 18.80 20.70
N LEU A 2 -6.19 19.54 19.78
CA LEU A 2 -4.93 19.27 19.10
C LEU A 2 -3.90 20.35 19.50
N PRO A 3 -2.60 20.19 19.19
CA PRO A 3 -1.58 21.19 19.48
C PRO A 3 -1.93 22.60 18.96
N HIS A 4 -1.43 23.63 19.65
CA HIS A 4 -1.58 25.03 19.28
C HIS A 4 -3.02 25.54 19.11
N GLY A 5 -3.93 25.01 19.91
CA GLY A 5 -5.32 25.46 19.95
C GLY A 5 -6.23 24.93 18.84
N ALA A 6 -5.72 24.06 17.98
CA ALA A 6 -6.53 23.40 16.96
C ALA A 6 -7.55 22.42 17.60
N ILE A 7 -8.66 22.21 16.92
CA ILE A 7 -9.77 21.36 17.39
C ILE A 7 -10.15 20.37 16.28
N ALA A 8 -10.24 19.11 16.63
CA ALA A 8 -10.92 18.09 15.82
C ALA A 8 -12.27 17.77 16.45
N THR A 9 -13.35 17.96 15.71
CA THR A 9 -14.71 17.60 16.12
C THR A 9 -15.14 16.35 15.37
N LEU A 10 -15.27 15.23 16.09
CA LEU A 10 -15.76 13.97 15.53
C LEU A 10 -17.26 14.02 15.36
N HIS A 11 -17.78 13.64 14.20
CA HIS A 11 -19.22 13.66 13.89
C HIS A 11 -19.82 12.26 13.89
N VAL A 12 -19.44 11.44 12.92
CA VAL A 12 -19.99 10.10 12.72
C VAL A 12 -18.86 9.13 12.36
N PRO A 13 -19.02 7.84 12.69
CA PRO A 13 -18.11 6.82 12.20
C PRO A 13 -18.08 6.81 10.67
N TYR A 14 -16.90 6.64 10.10
CA TYR A 14 -16.76 6.45 8.65
C TYR A 14 -17.23 5.04 8.28
N GLN A 15 -18.18 4.95 7.35
CA GLN A 15 -18.70 3.69 6.81
C GLN A 15 -18.53 3.70 5.29
N PRO A 16 -17.67 2.84 4.72
CA PRO A 16 -17.58 2.67 3.28
C PRO A 16 -18.92 2.23 2.68
N GLU A 17 -19.30 2.77 1.51
CA GLU A 17 -20.60 2.52 0.87
C GLU A 17 -20.91 1.03 0.63
N GLN A 18 -19.88 0.19 0.50
CA GLN A 18 -20.03 -1.24 0.22
C GLN A 18 -20.11 -2.13 1.47
N ARG A 19 -20.03 -1.57 2.67
CA ARG A 19 -20.08 -2.34 3.92
C ARG A 19 -21.49 -2.30 4.51
N HIS A 20 -22.31 -3.30 4.22
CA HIS A 20 -23.46 -3.62 5.06
C HIS A 20 -22.94 -4.26 6.36
N LEU A 21 -22.84 -3.48 7.40
CA LEU A 21 -22.47 -3.96 8.73
C LEU A 21 -23.56 -4.89 9.26
N SER A 22 -23.26 -6.19 9.35
CA SER A 22 -24.01 -7.05 10.27
C SER A 22 -23.74 -6.55 11.70
N ASP A 23 -24.75 -6.62 12.58
CA ASP A 23 -24.83 -5.97 13.92
C ASP A 23 -23.64 -6.22 14.90
N GLY A 24 -22.64 -7.02 14.53
CA GLY A 24 -21.47 -7.31 15.35
C GLY A 24 -20.27 -6.36 15.16
N TYR A 25 -20.21 -5.60 14.07
CA TYR A 25 -19.05 -4.78 13.69
C TYR A 25 -18.98 -3.39 14.32
N ALA A 26 -20.03 -2.93 14.99
CA ALA A 26 -20.09 -1.59 15.56
C ALA A 26 -19.08 -1.34 16.71
N LYS A 27 -18.39 -2.36 17.22
CA LYS A 27 -17.56 -2.24 18.44
C LYS A 27 -16.12 -1.75 18.20
N HIS A 28 -15.63 -1.70 16.94
CA HIS A 28 -14.23 -1.38 16.64
C HIS A 28 -14.05 -0.37 15.49
N ILE A 29 -14.92 0.65 15.44
CA ILE A 29 -14.80 1.70 14.43
C ILE A 29 -13.60 2.58 14.76
N ARG A 30 -12.61 2.60 13.86
CA ARG A 30 -11.36 3.36 14.01
C ARG A 30 -11.37 4.69 13.24
N LEU A 31 -12.12 4.76 12.13
CA LEU A 31 -12.19 5.94 11.28
C LEU A 31 -13.46 6.73 11.54
N TRP A 32 -13.33 8.06 11.54
CA TRP A 32 -14.41 8.99 11.82
C TRP A 32 -14.41 10.13 10.82
N ILE A 33 -15.59 10.59 10.46
CA ILE A 33 -15.75 11.88 9.80
C ILE A 33 -15.59 12.96 10.86
N ALA A 34 -14.69 13.91 10.61
CA ALA A 34 -14.38 14.98 11.54
C ALA A 34 -14.25 16.33 10.82
N THR A 35 -14.58 17.39 11.52
CA THR A 35 -14.21 18.76 11.12
C THR A 35 -12.94 19.16 11.87
N LEU A 36 -12.02 19.78 11.15
CA LEU A 36 -10.80 20.33 11.72
C LEU A 36 -10.89 21.87 11.71
N ASP A 37 -10.77 22.46 12.88
CA ASP A 37 -10.56 23.89 13.05
C ASP A 37 -9.09 24.12 13.34
N LEU A 38 -8.37 24.65 12.35
CA LEU A 38 -6.91 24.74 12.34
C LEU A 38 -6.47 26.21 12.24
N PRO A 39 -5.38 26.62 12.90
CA PRO A 39 -4.86 27.97 12.84
C PRO A 39 -4.19 28.33 11.51
N CYS A 40 -3.95 27.34 10.64
CA CYS A 40 -3.33 27.52 9.32
C CYS A 40 -3.85 26.44 8.36
N SER A 41 -3.32 26.37 7.13
CA SER A 41 -3.70 25.31 6.18
C SER A 41 -3.44 23.92 6.75
N TYR A 42 -4.22 22.93 6.31
CA TYR A 42 -4.07 21.53 6.71
C TYR A 42 -2.63 21.01 6.48
N THR A 43 -2.06 21.31 5.33
CA THR A 43 -0.70 20.90 4.97
C THR A 43 0.36 21.57 5.87
N ASP A 44 0.22 22.87 6.14
CA ASP A 44 1.15 23.59 7.02
C ASP A 44 1.02 23.09 8.46
N TYR A 45 -0.21 22.83 8.92
CA TYR A 45 -0.45 22.31 10.25
C TYR A 45 0.22 20.95 10.44
N LEU A 46 0.03 20.01 9.48
CA LEU A 46 0.66 18.71 9.54
C LEU A 46 2.18 18.77 9.41
N ALA A 47 2.71 19.69 8.59
CA ALA A 47 4.16 19.87 8.45
C ALA A 47 4.83 20.32 9.75
N HIS A 48 4.12 21.15 10.57
CA HIS A 48 4.67 21.68 11.81
C HIS A 48 4.41 20.80 13.04
N TYR A 49 3.23 20.18 13.11
CA TYR A 49 2.74 19.51 14.33
C TYR A 49 2.40 18.04 14.12
N GLY A 50 2.37 17.58 12.88
CA GLY A 50 2.12 16.18 12.54
C GLY A 50 3.36 15.31 12.74
N PHE A 51 3.11 14.04 12.93
CA PHE A 51 4.14 13.00 12.90
C PHE A 51 3.58 11.76 12.19
N PRO A 52 4.42 10.96 11.54
CA PRO A 52 3.98 9.78 10.83
C PRO A 52 3.28 8.76 11.74
N ILE A 53 2.26 8.10 11.21
CA ILE A 53 1.69 6.90 11.84
C ILE A 53 2.78 5.83 11.87
N ARG A 54 2.88 5.09 12.97
CA ARG A 54 3.84 4.01 13.15
C ARG A 54 3.22 2.85 13.89
N TYR A 55 3.69 1.66 13.61
CA TYR A 55 3.28 0.44 14.28
C TYR A 55 3.86 0.34 15.70
N GLY A 56 3.20 -0.40 16.58
CA GLY A 56 3.59 -0.50 17.99
C GLY A 56 4.99 -1.08 18.25
N TYR A 57 5.51 -1.87 17.31
CA TYR A 57 6.87 -2.42 17.39
C TYR A 57 7.96 -1.44 16.94
N VAL A 58 7.60 -0.32 16.30
CA VAL A 58 8.52 0.79 16.01
C VAL A 58 8.59 1.69 17.23
N THR A 59 9.52 1.41 18.10
CA THR A 59 9.62 2.06 19.43
C THR A 59 10.12 3.50 19.38
N GLN A 60 10.80 3.90 18.29
CA GLN A 60 11.37 5.21 18.11
C GLN A 60 10.59 6.02 17.07
N GLN A 61 10.35 7.28 17.34
CA GLN A 61 9.85 8.23 16.35
C GLN A 61 11.01 8.70 15.46
N TRP A 62 10.91 8.42 14.17
CA TRP A 62 11.86 8.84 13.16
C TRP A 62 11.43 10.15 12.50
N ALA A 63 12.37 10.88 11.92
CA ALA A 63 12.05 12.04 11.10
C ALA A 63 11.20 11.63 9.89
N THR A 64 10.28 12.53 9.45
CA THR A 64 9.36 12.26 8.32
C THR A 64 10.08 11.80 7.06
N SER A 65 11.32 12.23 6.83
CA SER A 65 12.13 11.79 5.67
C SER A 65 12.38 10.28 5.63
N TYR A 66 12.35 9.58 6.76
CA TYR A 66 12.49 8.12 6.79
C TYR A 66 11.23 7.38 6.32
N TYR A 67 10.09 8.07 6.33
CA TYR A 67 8.81 7.53 5.89
C TYR A 67 8.50 7.86 4.42
N GLN A 68 9.43 8.49 3.71
CA GLN A 68 9.27 8.86 2.31
C GLN A 68 10.04 7.94 1.37
N THR A 69 9.51 7.76 0.16
CA THR A 69 10.26 7.14 -0.94
C THR A 69 11.06 8.19 -1.69
N VAL A 70 12.11 7.77 -2.40
CA VAL A 70 12.94 8.70 -3.22
C VAL A 70 12.20 9.27 -4.44
N TYR A 71 11.02 8.73 -4.75
CA TYR A 71 10.19 9.11 -5.90
C TYR A 71 8.83 9.69 -5.49
N VAL A 72 8.67 10.08 -4.22
CA VAL A 72 7.45 10.76 -3.75
C VAL A 72 7.28 12.11 -4.44
N THR A 73 6.06 12.41 -4.91
CA THR A 73 5.75 13.65 -5.62
C THR A 73 4.53 14.39 -5.07
N GLU A 74 3.62 13.68 -4.42
CA GLU A 74 2.34 14.24 -3.97
C GLU A 74 2.03 13.83 -2.54
N VAL A 75 1.46 14.76 -1.76
CA VAL A 75 0.99 14.52 -0.40
C VAL A 75 -0.38 13.87 -0.40
N GLY A 76 -0.70 13.03 0.61
CA GLY A 76 -2.04 12.44 0.75
C GLY A 76 -2.09 11.07 1.41
N SER A 77 -0.96 10.37 1.55
CA SER A 77 -0.93 9.06 2.21
C SER A 77 -1.00 9.20 3.73
N ALA A 78 -1.76 8.32 4.38
CA ALA A 78 -1.82 8.22 5.83
C ALA A 78 -0.65 7.38 6.39
N GLU A 79 -0.23 6.34 5.66
CA GLU A 79 0.87 5.45 6.06
C GLU A 79 2.01 5.44 5.03
N MET A 80 3.18 5.00 5.47
CA MET A 80 4.37 4.87 4.63
C MET A 80 4.21 3.74 3.60
N PRO A 81 4.55 3.97 2.31
CA PRO A 81 4.66 2.90 1.33
C PRO A 81 5.96 2.10 1.55
N SER A 82 5.97 1.23 2.55
CA SER A 82 7.17 0.59 3.12
C SER A 82 8.02 -0.17 2.10
N ALA A 83 7.41 -0.86 1.14
CA ALA A 83 8.13 -1.60 0.09
C ALA A 83 9.01 -0.69 -0.80
N GLY A 84 8.58 0.56 -1.01
CA GLY A 84 9.32 1.54 -1.81
C GLY A 84 10.50 2.17 -1.09
N ARG A 85 10.52 2.11 0.24
CA ARG A 85 11.55 2.75 1.07
C ARG A 85 12.96 2.24 0.80
N ALA A 86 13.12 0.97 0.45
CA ALA A 86 14.43 0.38 0.17
C ALA A 86 15.08 0.86 -1.13
N PHE A 87 14.33 1.54 -2.01
CA PHE A 87 14.86 2.08 -3.25
C PHE A 87 15.60 3.38 -2.99
N THR A 88 16.92 3.35 -3.16
CA THR A 88 17.77 4.54 -3.12
C THR A 88 17.94 5.11 -4.54
N PRO A 89 18.33 6.40 -4.70
CA PRO A 89 18.65 6.96 -6.01
C PRO A 89 19.72 6.14 -6.74
N ARG A 90 20.70 5.60 -6.01
CA ARG A 90 21.75 4.74 -6.56
C ARG A 90 21.16 3.43 -7.12
N LEU A 91 20.30 2.74 -6.36
CA LEU A 91 19.66 1.50 -6.79
C LEU A 91 18.78 1.75 -8.02
N MET A 92 17.99 2.82 -8.02
CA MET A 92 17.15 3.21 -9.16
C MET A 92 18.00 3.41 -10.42
N THR A 93 19.11 4.14 -10.32
CA THR A 93 20.03 4.37 -11.44
C THR A 93 20.66 3.06 -11.94
N GLN A 94 21.04 2.15 -11.03
CA GLN A 94 21.61 0.85 -11.41
C GLN A 94 20.58 -0.02 -12.13
N LEU A 95 19.34 -0.07 -11.68
CA LEU A 95 18.27 -0.81 -12.35
C LEU A 95 18.01 -0.27 -13.75
N ILE A 96 17.91 1.05 -13.91
CA ILE A 96 17.72 1.70 -15.22
C ILE A 96 18.90 1.39 -16.15
N ALA A 97 20.13 1.47 -15.65
CA ALA A 97 21.34 1.14 -16.44
C ALA A 97 21.39 -0.33 -16.90
N GLN A 98 20.71 -1.23 -16.19
CA GLN A 98 20.52 -2.64 -16.57
C GLN A 98 19.33 -2.88 -17.50
N GLY A 99 18.63 -1.82 -17.93
CA GLY A 99 17.47 -1.91 -18.82
C GLY A 99 16.13 -2.19 -18.10
N VAL A 100 16.08 -2.10 -16.78
CA VAL A 100 14.82 -2.18 -16.04
C VAL A 100 14.05 -0.87 -16.24
N GLN A 101 12.82 -0.98 -16.74
CA GLN A 101 11.93 0.15 -16.91
C GLN A 101 11.13 0.39 -15.62
N ILE A 102 10.91 1.65 -15.26
CA ILE A 102 10.20 2.05 -14.06
C ILE A 102 8.93 2.79 -14.48
N ALA A 103 7.78 2.26 -14.05
CA ALA A 103 6.47 2.80 -14.35
C ALA A 103 5.85 3.38 -13.07
N PRO A 104 5.81 4.70 -12.89
CA PRO A 104 5.23 5.31 -11.71
C PRO A 104 3.69 5.31 -11.78
N LEU A 105 3.04 5.12 -10.65
CA LEU A 105 1.64 5.41 -10.45
C LEU A 105 1.46 6.10 -9.09
N LEU A 106 0.37 6.84 -8.94
CA LEU A 106 -0.01 7.43 -7.66
C LEU A 106 -0.96 6.49 -6.92
N LEU A 107 -0.71 6.32 -5.64
CA LEU A 107 -1.66 5.77 -4.70
C LEU A 107 -1.45 6.44 -3.35
N HIS A 108 -2.54 6.87 -2.73
CA HIS A 108 -2.53 7.35 -1.36
C HIS A 108 -2.91 6.21 -0.43
N THR A 109 -1.89 5.67 0.28
CA THR A 109 -2.13 4.60 1.25
C THR A 109 -3.04 5.08 2.36
N GLY A 110 -4.08 4.30 2.64
CA GLY A 110 -4.97 4.50 3.78
C GLY A 110 -4.35 4.03 5.09
N VAL A 111 -5.19 3.83 6.09
CA VAL A 111 -4.81 3.19 7.36
C VAL A 111 -4.91 1.69 7.19
N ALA A 112 -3.86 0.95 7.55
CA ALA A 112 -3.83 -0.51 7.43
C ALA A 112 -4.95 -1.18 8.25
N SER A 113 -5.49 -2.25 7.70
CA SER A 113 -6.41 -3.14 8.40
C SER A 113 -5.63 -3.93 9.45
N LEU A 114 -5.98 -3.75 10.73
CA LEU A 114 -5.32 -4.42 11.86
C LEU A 114 -5.97 -5.75 12.24
N GLU A 115 -7.17 -6.04 11.74
CA GLU A 115 -7.95 -7.21 12.15
C GLU A 115 -8.24 -8.12 10.96
N GLU A 116 -8.23 -9.43 11.19
CA GLU A 116 -8.40 -10.49 10.20
C GLU A 116 -9.67 -10.38 9.35
N HIS A 117 -10.70 -9.76 9.90
CA HIS A 117 -12.00 -9.60 9.26
C HIS A 117 -12.29 -8.16 8.81
N GLU A 118 -11.32 -7.24 9.02
CA GLU A 118 -11.45 -5.87 8.53
C GLU A 118 -10.97 -5.81 7.08
N LEU A 119 -11.90 -5.57 6.16
CA LEU A 119 -11.55 -5.37 4.75
C LEU A 119 -10.73 -4.08 4.58
N PRO A 120 -9.76 -4.07 3.65
CA PRO A 120 -9.00 -2.87 3.37
C PRO A 120 -9.93 -1.74 2.93
N TYR A 121 -9.65 -0.53 3.40
CA TYR A 121 -10.36 0.66 2.98
C TYR A 121 -10.05 0.99 1.53
N GLU A 122 -10.93 1.77 0.92
CA GLU A 122 -10.69 2.34 -0.40
C GLU A 122 -9.52 3.32 -0.35
N GLU A 123 -8.72 3.31 -1.41
CA GLU A 123 -7.55 4.15 -1.56
C GLU A 123 -7.60 4.88 -2.90
N TYR A 124 -7.35 6.19 -2.87
CA TYR A 124 -7.30 6.98 -4.09
C TYR A 124 -6.07 6.63 -4.92
N TYR A 125 -6.28 6.45 -6.21
CA TYR A 125 -5.20 6.13 -7.15
C TYR A 125 -5.28 6.98 -8.42
N ARG A 126 -4.14 7.06 -9.13
CA ARG A 126 -4.03 7.56 -10.50
C ARG A 126 -2.98 6.76 -11.26
N VAL A 127 -3.40 6.17 -12.40
CA VAL A 127 -2.53 5.45 -13.33
C VAL A 127 -2.37 6.28 -14.59
N PRO A 128 -1.18 6.85 -14.87
CA PRO A 128 -0.90 7.60 -16.09
C PRO A 128 -1.01 6.73 -17.34
N VAL A 129 -1.26 7.38 -18.49
CA VAL A 129 -1.32 6.72 -19.80
C VAL A 129 -0.01 5.99 -20.11
N GLU A 130 1.12 6.62 -19.82
CA GLU A 130 2.45 6.10 -20.07
C GLU A 130 2.70 4.83 -19.24
N THR A 131 2.26 4.81 -17.97
CA THR A 131 2.36 3.63 -17.10
C THR A 131 1.52 2.47 -17.64
N ALA A 132 0.27 2.72 -18.02
CA ALA A 132 -0.60 1.69 -18.59
C ALA A 132 -0.01 1.11 -19.89
N GLN A 133 0.48 1.97 -20.79
CA GLN A 133 1.13 1.56 -22.03
C GLN A 133 2.39 0.72 -21.76
N LEU A 134 3.23 1.13 -20.81
CA LEU A 134 4.47 0.42 -20.47
C LEU A 134 4.17 -0.96 -19.88
N VAL A 135 3.17 -1.08 -19.00
CA VAL A 135 2.71 -2.36 -18.45
C VAL A 135 2.25 -3.28 -19.58
N ASN A 136 1.41 -2.81 -20.49
CA ASN A 136 0.90 -3.60 -21.61
C ASN A 136 2.02 -4.03 -22.57
N ALA A 137 2.92 -3.12 -22.94
CA ALA A 137 4.05 -3.43 -23.81
C ALA A 137 4.99 -4.47 -23.18
N THR A 138 5.24 -4.37 -21.87
CA THR A 138 6.05 -5.33 -21.12
C THR A 138 5.44 -6.72 -21.16
N LYS A 139 4.12 -6.83 -20.94
CA LYS A 139 3.38 -8.10 -21.02
C LYS A 139 3.39 -8.68 -22.44
N GLN A 140 3.13 -7.86 -23.46
CA GLN A 140 3.17 -8.28 -24.87
C GLN A 140 4.55 -8.77 -25.30
N ALA A 141 5.62 -8.22 -24.74
CA ALA A 141 7.00 -8.67 -24.98
C ALA A 141 7.36 -9.94 -24.19
N GLY A 142 6.43 -10.57 -23.48
CA GLY A 142 6.68 -11.75 -22.64
C GLY A 142 7.61 -11.47 -21.45
N LYS A 143 7.71 -10.21 -21.03
CA LYS A 143 8.54 -9.79 -19.90
C LYS A 143 7.68 -9.64 -18.63
N ARG A 144 8.36 -9.54 -17.49
CA ARG A 144 7.70 -9.50 -16.17
C ARG A 144 7.41 -8.07 -15.73
N VAL A 145 6.22 -7.85 -15.19
CA VAL A 145 5.81 -6.66 -14.45
C VAL A 145 5.89 -7.01 -12.96
N ILE A 146 6.69 -6.26 -12.20
CA ILE A 146 6.89 -6.45 -10.77
C ILE A 146 6.29 -5.26 -10.04
N ALA A 147 5.31 -5.50 -9.18
CA ALA A 147 4.74 -4.47 -8.34
C ALA A 147 5.65 -4.17 -7.14
N ILE A 148 5.78 -2.90 -6.78
CA ILE A 148 6.46 -2.47 -5.57
C ILE A 148 5.39 -2.03 -4.55
N GLY A 149 5.02 -2.95 -3.67
CA GLY A 149 3.94 -2.78 -2.69
C GLY A 149 2.63 -3.45 -3.10
N THR A 150 1.92 -3.96 -2.10
CA THR A 150 0.61 -4.62 -2.25
C THR A 150 -0.45 -3.69 -2.82
N THR A 151 -0.39 -2.41 -2.46
CA THR A 151 -1.29 -1.36 -2.96
C THR A 151 -1.16 -1.16 -4.47
N VAL A 152 0.06 -1.30 -5.03
CA VAL A 152 0.29 -1.22 -6.49
C VAL A 152 -0.46 -2.35 -7.22
N ILE A 153 -0.47 -3.56 -6.67
CA ILE A 153 -1.29 -4.66 -7.24
C ILE A 153 -2.76 -4.29 -7.25
N ARG A 154 -3.30 -3.79 -6.13
CA ARG A 154 -4.71 -3.38 -6.05
C ARG A 154 -5.07 -2.37 -7.15
N VAL A 155 -4.23 -1.35 -7.33
CA VAL A 155 -4.45 -0.34 -8.38
C VAL A 155 -4.41 -0.95 -9.78
N LEU A 156 -3.34 -1.67 -10.12
CA LEU A 156 -3.20 -2.25 -11.45
C LEU A 156 -4.32 -3.25 -11.76
N GLU A 157 -4.75 -4.04 -10.78
CA GLU A 157 -5.88 -4.97 -10.93
C GLU A 157 -7.23 -4.25 -11.07
N THR A 158 -7.40 -3.06 -10.47
CA THR A 158 -8.59 -2.22 -10.64
C THR A 158 -8.73 -1.73 -12.07
N VAL A 159 -7.61 -1.36 -12.71
CA VAL A 159 -7.61 -0.77 -14.07
C VAL A 159 -7.26 -1.79 -15.17
N THR A 160 -7.12 -3.07 -14.83
CA THR A 160 -6.84 -4.14 -15.81
C THR A 160 -8.10 -4.92 -16.10
N ASP A 161 -8.52 -4.94 -17.36
CA ASP A 161 -9.73 -5.62 -17.80
C ASP A 161 -9.58 -7.16 -17.83
N THR A 162 -10.65 -7.85 -18.19
CA THR A 162 -10.71 -9.32 -18.26
C THR A 162 -9.80 -9.92 -19.33
N ASN A 163 -9.40 -9.13 -20.33
CA ASN A 163 -8.44 -9.53 -21.37
C ASN A 163 -6.99 -9.32 -20.92
N GLY A 164 -6.77 -8.78 -19.70
CA GLY A 164 -5.47 -8.51 -19.15
C GLY A 164 -4.85 -7.21 -19.67
N ILE A 165 -5.63 -6.31 -20.26
CA ILE A 165 -5.18 -5.00 -20.73
C ILE A 165 -5.35 -3.98 -19.61
N THR A 166 -4.26 -3.31 -19.28
CA THR A 166 -4.23 -2.25 -18.26
C THR A 166 -4.60 -0.91 -18.92
N HIS A 167 -5.54 -0.19 -18.33
CA HIS A 167 -6.01 1.11 -18.80
C HIS A 167 -5.51 2.24 -17.91
N PRO A 168 -5.32 3.47 -18.44
CA PRO A 168 -5.12 4.63 -17.58
C PRO A 168 -6.42 4.98 -16.85
N GLY A 169 -6.30 5.61 -15.69
CA GLY A 169 -7.48 6.01 -14.92
C GLY A 169 -7.13 6.57 -13.57
N GLU A 170 -8.12 7.20 -12.94
CA GLU A 170 -8.04 7.67 -11.57
C GLU A 170 -9.34 7.40 -10.84
N GLY A 171 -9.29 7.24 -9.52
CA GLY A 171 -10.46 6.95 -8.71
C GLY A 171 -10.10 6.33 -7.36
N TRP A 172 -11.03 5.57 -6.81
CA TRP A 172 -10.86 4.86 -5.55
C TRP A 172 -10.89 3.36 -5.80
N THR A 173 -9.85 2.63 -5.35
CA THR A 173 -9.82 1.17 -5.48
C THR A 173 -10.49 0.50 -4.29
N HIS A 174 -11.40 -0.44 -4.59
CA HIS A 174 -12.06 -1.31 -3.62
C HIS A 174 -11.60 -2.77 -3.79
N GLU A 175 -10.61 -3.01 -4.65
CA GLU A 175 -10.20 -4.37 -5.02
C GLU A 175 -9.65 -5.15 -3.83
N ILE A 176 -10.17 -6.36 -3.69
CA ILE A 176 -9.68 -7.37 -2.74
C ILE A 176 -9.10 -8.52 -3.56
N ILE A 177 -7.80 -8.72 -3.41
CA ILE A 177 -7.09 -9.75 -4.15
C ILE A 177 -7.04 -11.03 -3.31
N THR A 178 -7.59 -12.11 -3.88
CA THR A 178 -7.61 -13.44 -3.27
C THR A 178 -7.10 -14.48 -4.27
N PRO A 179 -6.71 -15.69 -3.84
CA PRO A 179 -6.35 -16.78 -4.75
C PRO A 179 -7.43 -17.13 -5.77
N GLN A 180 -8.70 -17.04 -5.38
CA GLN A 180 -9.84 -17.36 -6.26
C GLN A 180 -10.02 -16.31 -7.36
N ARG A 181 -9.78 -15.02 -7.04
CA ARG A 181 -9.82 -13.94 -8.03
C ARG A 181 -8.62 -14.03 -8.98
N GLY A 182 -7.48 -14.41 -8.48
CA GLY A 182 -6.21 -14.40 -9.21
C GLY A 182 -5.69 -12.99 -9.49
N ILE A 183 -4.57 -12.94 -10.20
CA ILE A 183 -3.85 -11.70 -10.58
C ILE A 183 -3.63 -11.71 -12.10
N ARG A 184 -3.88 -10.57 -12.76
CA ARG A 184 -3.80 -10.40 -14.22
C ARG A 184 -2.77 -9.37 -14.65
N ALA A 185 -2.52 -8.36 -13.82
CA ALA A 185 -1.70 -7.22 -14.16
C ALA A 185 -0.21 -7.43 -13.98
N VAL A 186 0.20 -8.22 -12.98
CA VAL A 186 1.59 -8.36 -12.56
C VAL A 186 2.06 -9.81 -12.55
N HIS A 187 3.38 -9.99 -12.56
CA HIS A 187 4.06 -11.29 -12.54
C HIS A 187 4.89 -11.49 -11.27
N GLY A 188 4.95 -10.50 -10.42
CA GLY A 188 5.67 -10.58 -9.16
C GLY A 188 5.40 -9.38 -8.27
N LEU A 189 5.87 -9.48 -7.05
CA LEU A 189 5.65 -8.48 -6.01
C LEU A 189 6.90 -8.36 -5.13
N LEU A 190 7.32 -7.13 -4.91
CA LEU A 190 8.21 -6.77 -3.81
C LEU A 190 7.37 -6.11 -2.72
N THR A 191 7.40 -6.64 -1.50
CA THR A 191 6.64 -6.12 -0.36
C THR A 191 7.42 -6.29 0.93
N GLY A 192 6.92 -5.80 2.07
CA GLY A 192 7.44 -6.15 3.38
C GLY A 192 7.00 -7.54 3.84
N LEU A 193 7.52 -7.99 4.98
CA LEU A 193 7.00 -9.16 5.69
C LEU A 193 5.78 -8.72 6.51
N HIS A 194 4.62 -9.29 6.21
CA HIS A 194 3.35 -8.92 6.86
C HIS A 194 3.07 -9.82 8.07
N GLU A 195 2.40 -9.25 9.08
CA GLU A 195 2.00 -9.96 10.27
C GLU A 195 1.06 -11.14 9.96
N PRO A 196 1.07 -12.18 10.80
CA PRO A 196 0.11 -13.27 10.72
C PRO A 196 -1.33 -12.73 10.71
N ARG A 197 -2.19 -13.29 9.84
CA ARG A 197 -3.61 -12.92 9.67
C ARG A 197 -3.88 -11.58 8.97
N ALA A 198 -2.85 -10.87 8.49
CA ALA A 198 -3.07 -9.69 7.66
C ALA A 198 -3.77 -10.07 6.34
N THR A 199 -4.70 -9.24 5.88
CA THR A 199 -5.39 -9.44 4.58
C THR A 199 -4.43 -9.49 3.39
N HIS A 200 -3.23 -8.91 3.54
CA HIS A 200 -2.14 -8.97 2.58
C HIS A 200 -1.69 -10.40 2.27
N LEU A 201 -1.76 -11.34 3.23
CA LEU A 201 -1.38 -12.75 3.00
C LEU A 201 -2.28 -13.44 1.97
N ALA A 202 -3.55 -13.06 1.88
CA ALA A 202 -4.44 -13.57 0.82
C ALA A 202 -3.96 -13.12 -0.57
N MET A 203 -3.48 -11.88 -0.71
CA MET A 203 -2.89 -11.38 -1.96
C MET A 203 -1.58 -12.11 -2.30
N LEU A 204 -0.70 -12.34 -1.33
CA LEU A 204 0.51 -13.12 -1.53
C LEU A 204 0.17 -14.54 -2.00
N ALA A 205 -0.86 -15.17 -1.40
CA ALA A 205 -1.33 -16.48 -1.80
C ALA A 205 -1.98 -16.53 -3.20
N ALA A 206 -2.33 -15.39 -3.77
CA ALA A 206 -2.75 -15.29 -5.17
C ALA A 206 -1.57 -15.26 -6.15
N LEU A 207 -0.35 -14.96 -5.68
CA LEU A 207 0.89 -14.96 -6.45
C LEU A 207 1.70 -16.24 -6.27
N ALA A 208 1.82 -16.72 -5.04
CA ALA A 208 2.63 -17.87 -4.69
C ALA A 208 1.78 -18.94 -3.99
N SER A 209 2.18 -20.21 -4.06
CA SER A 209 1.47 -21.26 -3.34
C SER A 209 1.54 -21.03 -1.81
N GLN A 210 0.51 -21.46 -1.11
CA GLN A 210 0.47 -21.39 0.34
C GLN A 210 1.64 -22.13 1.00
N GLU A 211 2.08 -23.25 0.41
CA GLU A 211 3.23 -24.01 0.88
C GLU A 211 4.52 -23.19 0.82
N HIS A 212 4.79 -22.52 -0.32
CA HIS A 212 5.97 -21.66 -0.45
C HIS A 212 5.94 -20.48 0.53
N LEU A 213 4.78 -19.89 0.76
CA LEU A 213 4.64 -18.82 1.75
C LEU A 213 4.91 -19.34 3.16
N GLN A 214 4.40 -20.51 3.54
CA GLN A 214 4.66 -21.11 4.85
C GLN A 214 6.16 -21.37 5.06
N ILE A 215 6.86 -21.94 4.07
CA ILE A 215 8.31 -22.16 4.12
C ILE A 215 9.04 -20.83 4.28
N THR A 216 8.72 -19.83 3.45
CA THR A 216 9.38 -18.53 3.46
C THR A 216 9.20 -17.81 4.80
N TYR A 217 7.98 -17.80 5.35
CA TYR A 217 7.72 -17.14 6.62
C TYR A 217 8.34 -17.90 7.82
N ALA A 218 8.37 -19.23 7.76
CA ALA A 218 9.06 -20.03 8.77
C ALA A 218 10.56 -19.72 8.79
N GLU A 219 11.20 -19.64 7.62
CA GLU A 219 12.61 -19.31 7.47
C GLU A 219 12.90 -17.86 7.90
N ALA A 220 12.05 -16.91 7.48
CA ALA A 220 12.17 -15.51 7.88
C ALA A 220 12.11 -15.34 9.41
N LEU A 221 11.24 -16.07 10.08
CA LEU A 221 11.16 -16.09 11.56
C LEU A 221 12.39 -16.72 12.19
N HIS A 222 12.87 -17.83 11.64
CA HIS A 222 14.07 -18.53 12.12
C HIS A 222 15.32 -17.66 12.02
N GLU A 223 15.49 -16.95 10.90
CA GLU A 223 16.63 -16.06 10.65
C GLU A 223 16.48 -14.66 11.26
N GLY A 224 15.36 -14.37 11.93
CA GLY A 224 15.14 -13.12 12.63
C GLY A 224 14.87 -11.91 11.73
N TYR A 225 14.30 -12.13 10.55
CA TYR A 225 13.84 -11.04 9.68
C TYR A 225 12.80 -10.18 10.37
N LEU A 226 12.85 -8.88 10.08
CA LEU A 226 11.99 -7.88 10.68
C LEU A 226 10.73 -7.64 9.85
N TRP A 227 9.62 -7.39 10.56
CA TRP A 227 8.33 -7.05 9.95
C TRP A 227 8.39 -5.73 9.18
N HIS A 228 7.44 -5.56 8.25
CA HIS A 228 7.31 -4.37 7.40
C HIS A 228 7.29 -3.05 8.21
N GLU A 229 7.21 -1.94 7.54
CA GLU A 229 7.50 -0.56 7.90
C GLU A 229 9.01 -0.28 7.79
N PHE A 230 9.83 -0.60 8.78
CA PHE A 230 11.30 -0.45 8.72
C PHE A 230 12.06 -1.78 8.65
N GLY A 231 11.36 -2.86 8.43
CA GLY A 231 11.92 -4.20 8.39
C GLY A 231 12.43 -4.62 7.01
N ASP A 232 12.45 -5.93 6.83
CA ASP A 232 12.99 -6.59 5.65
C ASP A 232 11.96 -6.69 4.52
N LEU A 233 12.43 -7.01 3.31
CA LEU A 233 11.60 -7.13 2.13
C LEU A 233 11.47 -8.58 1.68
N HIS A 234 10.33 -8.87 1.10
CA HIS A 234 9.98 -10.15 0.51
C HIS A 234 9.72 -9.96 -0.99
N LEU A 235 10.54 -10.60 -1.84
CA LEU A 235 10.35 -10.61 -3.29
C LEU A 235 9.72 -11.93 -3.72
N LEU A 236 8.50 -11.87 -4.24
CA LEU A 236 7.79 -13.00 -4.85
C LEU A 236 7.95 -12.94 -6.37
N LEU A 237 8.55 -13.99 -6.95
CA LEU A 237 8.75 -14.18 -8.39
C LEU A 237 8.37 -15.63 -8.74
N PRO A 238 7.07 -15.93 -8.91
CA PRO A 238 6.60 -17.25 -9.30
C PRO A 238 7.11 -17.68 -10.67
#